data_89c1230702a6fa9af269ed90b35914a9
#
_entry.id   89c1230702a6fa9af269ed90b35914a9
#
_cell.length_a   1.000
_cell.length_b   1.000
_cell.length_c   1.000
_cell.angle_alpha   90.00
_cell.angle_beta   90.00
_cell.angle_gamma   90.00
#
_symmetry.space_group_name_H-M   'P 1'
#
loop_
_entity.id
_entity.type
_entity.pdbx_description
1 polymer ?
#
loop_
_entity_poly.entity_id
_entity_poly.type
_entity_poly.pdbx_seq_one_letter_code
_entity_poly.pdbx_strand_id
1 'polypeptide(L)'
;FYVPIVRHEDMIDDIDLCMQWMKNILSCSEIIYFAQTAWTTTGSHKYIPVTKECLTLNHFAWWRELIANYLKNNSNSKVLQGKSLILWWWFFLNPYTEEKNIGYISAILQKESGILWTLFREPSEEIAFWHDWDKKIAQIIETCKNENITSMWWVTSRWLVLMEELLKKTRKKNILEI
;
A
#
# COMPACT_ATOMS: atom_id res chain seq x y z
N PHE A 1 2.94 -28.61 16.24
CA PHE A 1 3.27 -27.31 16.83
C PHE A 1 1.97 -26.64 17.24
N TYR A 2 1.83 -26.31 18.52
CA TYR A 2 0.70 -25.52 19.03
C TYR A 2 1.13 -24.06 19.08
N VAL A 3 0.53 -23.22 18.24
CA VAL A 3 0.74 -21.77 18.30
C VAL A 3 -0.47 -21.17 19.00
N PRO A 4 -0.32 -20.57 20.17
CA PRO A 4 -1.44 -19.97 20.89
C PRO A 4 -2.01 -18.76 20.10
N ILE A 5 -3.32 -18.58 20.17
CA ILE A 5 -3.95 -17.37 19.67
C ILE A 5 -3.73 -16.28 20.72
N VAL A 6 -3.03 -15.23 20.33
CA VAL A 6 -2.75 -14.08 21.19
C VAL A 6 -3.41 -12.82 20.61
N ARG A 7 -3.75 -11.86 21.48
CA ARG A 7 -4.22 -10.54 21.09
C ARG A 7 -3.03 -9.59 20.96
N HIS A 8 -3.22 -8.50 20.24
CA HIS A 8 -2.18 -7.47 20.14
C HIS A 8 -1.79 -6.92 21.52
N GLU A 9 -2.77 -6.77 22.40
CA GLU A 9 -2.59 -6.28 23.77
C GLU A 9 -1.65 -7.18 24.60
N ASP A 10 -1.64 -8.47 24.32
CA ASP A 10 -0.77 -9.46 24.98
C ASP A 10 0.68 -9.38 24.51
N MET A 11 0.95 -8.64 23.42
CA MET A 11 2.25 -8.51 22.77
C MET A 11 2.84 -7.09 22.86
N ILE A 12 2.17 -6.15 23.51
CA ILE A 12 2.60 -4.74 23.56
C ILE A 12 4.01 -4.61 24.16
N ASP A 13 4.27 -5.26 25.28
CA ASP A 13 5.57 -5.19 25.95
C ASP A 13 6.69 -5.75 25.04
N ASP A 14 6.44 -6.83 24.34
CA ASP A 14 7.39 -7.41 23.38
C ASP A 14 7.62 -6.50 22.17
N ILE A 15 6.56 -5.84 21.69
CA ILE A 15 6.65 -4.86 20.59
C ILE A 15 7.48 -3.65 21.06
N ASP A 16 7.25 -3.16 22.27
CA ASP A 16 8.01 -2.05 22.85
C ASP A 16 9.49 -2.40 23.02
N LEU A 17 9.81 -3.61 23.44
CA LEU A 17 11.19 -4.10 23.47
C LEU A 17 11.82 -4.14 22.07
N CYS A 18 11.06 -4.58 21.05
CA CYS A 18 11.52 -4.52 19.67
C CYS A 18 11.74 -3.08 19.18
N MET A 19 10.90 -2.14 19.60
CA MET A 19 11.08 -0.71 19.30
C MET A 19 12.31 -0.13 20.00
N GLN A 20 12.70 -0.67 21.15
CA GLN A 20 13.93 -0.33 21.89
C GLN A 20 15.18 -1.09 21.40
N TRP A 21 15.12 -1.69 20.19
CA TRP A 21 16.26 -2.39 19.56
C TRP A 21 16.63 -3.77 20.15
N MET A 22 15.82 -4.33 21.01
CA MET A 22 16.06 -5.69 21.48
C MET A 22 15.79 -6.69 20.34
N LYS A 23 16.79 -7.54 20.08
CA LYS A 23 16.73 -8.57 19.02
C LYS A 23 16.16 -9.86 19.57
N ASN A 24 15.64 -10.69 18.67
CA ASN A 24 15.13 -12.04 18.99
C ASN A 24 14.01 -12.09 20.03
N ILE A 25 13.17 -11.04 20.09
CA ILE A 25 11.96 -11.03 20.93
C ILE A 25 10.80 -11.67 20.17
N LEU A 26 10.29 -11.03 19.13
CA LEU A 26 9.16 -11.52 18.33
C LEU A 26 9.59 -12.26 17.05
N SER A 27 10.81 -12.07 16.61
CA SER A 27 11.37 -12.68 15.42
C SER A 27 12.88 -12.87 15.57
N CYS A 28 13.39 -13.96 15.01
CA CYS A 28 14.84 -14.13 14.83
C CYS A 28 15.39 -13.29 13.66
N SER A 29 14.53 -12.87 12.73
CA SER A 29 14.88 -11.96 11.65
C SER A 29 14.82 -10.51 12.11
N GLU A 30 15.65 -9.66 11.49
CA GLU A 30 15.69 -8.25 11.80
C GLU A 30 14.38 -7.55 11.45
N ILE A 31 13.85 -6.76 12.38
CA ILE A 31 12.70 -5.89 12.17
C ILE A 31 13.20 -4.60 11.51
N ILE A 32 12.81 -4.36 10.28
CA ILE A 32 13.24 -3.20 9.48
C ILE A 32 12.21 -2.07 9.46
N TYR A 33 10.94 -2.38 9.76
CA TYR A 33 9.84 -1.43 9.82
C TYR A 33 8.89 -1.76 10.97
N PHE A 34 8.12 -0.74 11.40
CA PHE A 34 6.92 -0.92 12.19
C PHE A 34 5.71 -0.43 11.39
N ALA A 35 4.82 -1.35 11.03
CA ALA A 35 3.58 -1.01 10.35
C ALA A 35 2.57 -0.45 11.35
N GLN A 36 2.11 0.78 11.11
CA GLN A 36 1.11 1.46 11.91
C GLN A 36 -0.29 1.11 11.37
N THR A 37 -1.19 0.68 12.25
CA THR A 37 -2.60 0.49 11.86
C THR A 37 -3.33 1.83 11.79
N ALA A 38 -4.43 1.87 11.02
CA ALA A 38 -5.39 2.97 11.12
C ALA A 38 -5.96 3.03 12.55
N TRP A 39 -6.48 4.21 12.93
CA TRP A 39 -7.13 4.41 14.23
C TRP A 39 -8.13 3.30 14.50
N THR A 40 -7.92 2.57 15.58
CA THR A 40 -8.83 1.54 16.05
C THR A 40 -9.87 2.15 17.00
N THR A 41 -10.87 1.38 17.36
CA THR A 41 -11.90 1.75 18.34
C THR A 41 -11.35 2.20 19.70
N THR A 42 -10.10 1.87 20.01
CA THR A 42 -9.39 2.26 21.24
C THR A 42 -8.72 3.64 21.16
N GLY A 43 -8.78 4.31 20.01
CA GLY A 43 -8.20 5.66 19.84
C GLY A 43 -6.68 5.73 19.79
N SER A 44 -5.98 4.59 19.74
CA SER A 44 -4.53 4.52 19.61
C SER A 44 -4.12 3.71 18.38
N HIS A 45 -2.98 4.04 17.80
CA HIS A 45 -2.36 3.24 16.75
C HIS A 45 -1.73 1.98 17.34
N LYS A 46 -1.84 0.88 16.62
CA LYS A 46 -1.10 -0.35 16.93
C LYS A 46 0.10 -0.43 15.99
N TYR A 47 1.22 -0.87 16.51
CA TYR A 47 2.45 -1.09 15.75
C TYR A 47 2.66 -2.58 15.55
N ILE A 48 2.97 -2.96 14.31
CA ILE A 48 3.22 -4.34 13.92
C ILE A 48 4.64 -4.42 13.38
N PRO A 49 5.54 -5.20 14.02
CA PRO A 49 6.89 -5.39 13.53
C PRO A 49 6.89 -6.06 12.15
N VAL A 50 7.70 -5.54 11.23
CA VAL A 50 7.79 -6.04 9.85
C VAL A 50 9.25 -6.38 9.55
N THR A 51 9.48 -7.63 9.15
CA THR A 51 10.76 -8.11 8.67
C THR A 51 10.79 -8.18 7.15
N LYS A 52 11.97 -8.32 6.57
CA LYS A 52 12.12 -8.50 5.11
C LYS A 52 11.44 -9.78 4.63
N GLU A 53 11.52 -10.84 5.41
CA GLU A 53 10.85 -12.11 5.10
C GLU A 53 9.34 -11.96 5.11
N CYS A 54 8.78 -11.22 6.06
CA CYS A 54 7.34 -10.92 6.09
C CYS A 54 6.88 -10.23 4.79
N LEU A 55 7.66 -9.28 4.28
CA LEU A 55 7.35 -8.61 3.02
C LEU A 55 7.44 -9.58 1.82
N THR A 56 8.53 -10.34 1.74
CA THR A 56 8.81 -11.17 0.55
C THR A 56 7.97 -12.45 0.49
N LEU A 57 7.84 -13.15 1.63
CA LEU A 57 7.19 -14.47 1.69
C LEU A 57 5.68 -14.37 1.98
N ASN A 58 5.20 -13.26 2.52
CA ASN A 58 3.79 -13.04 2.76
C ASN A 58 3.23 -12.01 1.77
N HIS A 59 3.51 -10.72 1.93
CA HIS A 59 2.85 -9.67 1.16
C HIS A 59 3.10 -9.79 -0.35
N PHE A 60 4.36 -9.84 -0.79
CA PHE A 60 4.66 -9.91 -2.23
C PHE A 60 4.37 -11.28 -2.82
N ALA A 61 4.51 -12.38 -2.06
CA ALA A 61 4.09 -13.70 -2.51
C ALA A 61 2.57 -13.74 -2.74
N TRP A 62 1.78 -13.24 -1.77
CA TRP A 62 0.33 -13.20 -1.89
C TRP A 62 -0.14 -12.40 -3.12
N TRP A 63 0.48 -11.25 -3.38
CA TRP A 63 0.18 -10.45 -4.56
C TRP A 63 0.44 -11.20 -5.87
N ARG A 64 1.57 -11.89 -5.96
CA ARG A 64 1.90 -12.71 -7.14
C ARG A 64 0.87 -13.83 -7.34
N GLU A 65 0.52 -14.53 -6.28
CA GLU A 65 -0.47 -15.61 -6.34
C GLU A 65 -1.86 -15.10 -6.70
N LEU A 66 -2.27 -13.94 -6.17
CA LEU A 66 -3.54 -13.31 -6.51
C LEU A 66 -3.61 -13.01 -8.02
N ILE A 67 -2.58 -12.35 -8.56
CA ILE A 67 -2.52 -12.01 -9.98
C ILE A 67 -2.45 -13.28 -10.85
N ALA A 68 -1.64 -14.25 -10.47
CA ALA A 68 -1.51 -15.51 -11.20
C ALA A 68 -2.85 -16.29 -11.26
N ASN A 69 -3.55 -16.39 -10.13
CA ASN A 69 -4.87 -17.02 -10.08
C ASN A 69 -5.92 -16.25 -10.87
N TYR A 70 -5.88 -14.92 -10.82
CA TYR A 70 -6.79 -14.10 -11.63
C TYR A 70 -6.55 -14.34 -13.12
N LEU A 71 -5.32 -14.31 -13.60
CA LEU A 71 -4.96 -14.53 -15.01
C LEU A 71 -5.27 -15.94 -15.46
N LYS A 72 -5.07 -16.94 -14.62
CA LYS A 72 -5.43 -18.33 -14.91
C LYS A 72 -6.93 -18.49 -15.22
N ASN A 73 -7.78 -17.76 -14.49
CA ASN A 73 -9.22 -17.81 -14.65
C ASN A 73 -9.75 -16.78 -15.69
N ASN A 74 -8.92 -15.84 -16.13
CA ASN A 74 -9.26 -14.76 -17.05
C ASN A 74 -8.15 -14.60 -18.10
N SER A 75 -7.98 -15.60 -18.95
CA SER A 75 -6.88 -15.68 -19.94
C SER A 75 -6.82 -14.49 -20.91
N ASN A 76 -7.95 -13.84 -21.18
CA ASN A 76 -8.05 -12.67 -22.05
C ASN A 76 -7.85 -11.33 -21.29
N SER A 77 -7.53 -11.37 -20.02
CA SER A 77 -7.37 -10.17 -19.21
C SER A 77 -6.17 -9.35 -19.66
N LYS A 78 -6.36 -8.04 -19.72
CA LYS A 78 -5.31 -7.07 -20.07
C LYS A 78 -4.67 -6.42 -18.81
N VAL A 79 -4.90 -6.96 -17.64
CA VAL A 79 -4.49 -6.35 -16.36
C VAL A 79 -2.99 -6.03 -16.27
N LEU A 80 -2.15 -6.78 -16.97
CA LEU A 80 -0.68 -6.54 -17.03
C LEU A 80 -0.21 -5.87 -18.33
N GLN A 81 -1.13 -5.44 -19.21
CA GLN A 81 -0.77 -4.85 -20.52
C GLN A 81 -0.64 -3.32 -20.47
N GLY A 82 -0.84 -2.73 -19.32
CA GLY A 82 -0.71 -1.30 -19.08
C GLY A 82 -0.28 -1.00 -17.67
N LYS A 83 -0.55 0.22 -17.23
CA LYS A 83 -0.19 0.69 -15.89
C LYS A 83 -1.28 0.42 -14.87
N SER A 84 -0.87 0.27 -13.63
CA SER A 84 -1.74 0.16 -12.46
C SER A 84 -1.90 1.54 -11.83
N LEU A 85 -3.13 2.01 -11.70
CA LEU A 85 -3.40 3.22 -10.94
C LEU A 85 -3.60 2.86 -9.47
N ILE A 86 -2.73 3.40 -8.61
CA ILE A 86 -2.70 3.07 -7.19
C ILE A 86 -2.84 4.36 -6.39
N LEU A 87 -3.96 4.50 -5.68
CA LEU A 87 -4.23 5.68 -4.86
C LEU A 87 -3.94 5.39 -3.40
N TRP A 88 -2.94 6.08 -2.85
CA TRP A 88 -2.60 6.02 -1.44
C TRP A 88 -3.14 7.25 -0.71
N TRP A 89 -3.86 7.04 0.39
CA TRP A 89 -4.47 8.17 1.14
C TRP A 89 -3.45 8.92 1.98
N TRP A 90 -2.65 8.20 2.74
CA TRP A 90 -1.64 8.73 3.62
C TRP A 90 -0.37 7.95 3.39
N PHE A 91 0.63 8.66 2.95
CA PHE A 91 1.93 8.07 2.77
C PHE A 91 2.85 8.66 3.83
N PHE A 92 2.86 8.03 5.01
CA PHE A 92 3.83 8.33 6.03
C PHE A 92 4.80 7.18 6.15
N LEU A 93 6.05 7.47 5.93
CA LEU A 93 7.16 6.68 6.41
C LEU A 93 8.00 7.64 7.26
N ASN A 94 7.71 7.72 8.55
CA ASN A 94 8.46 8.54 9.46
C ASN A 94 9.72 7.80 9.91
N PRO A 95 10.90 8.43 9.85
CA PRO A 95 12.07 7.86 10.48
C PRO A 95 11.82 7.80 12.00
N TYR A 96 11.77 6.59 12.53
CA TYR A 96 11.72 6.39 13.98
C TYR A 96 13.12 6.52 14.58
N THR A 97 14.09 5.99 13.85
CA THR A 97 15.52 6.12 14.08
C THR A 97 16.22 6.20 12.72
N GLU A 98 17.53 6.37 12.68
CA GLU A 98 18.30 6.35 11.43
C GLU A 98 18.12 5.02 10.65
N GLU A 99 17.82 3.93 11.35
CA GLU A 99 17.75 2.58 10.76
C GLU A 99 16.31 2.04 10.62
N LYS A 100 15.32 2.58 11.35
CA LYS A 100 13.94 2.07 11.35
C LYS A 100 12.93 3.15 11.06
N ASN A 101 11.92 2.75 10.30
CA ASN A 101 10.84 3.64 9.90
C ASN A 101 9.50 3.11 10.38
N ILE A 102 8.62 4.03 10.78
CA ILE A 102 7.23 3.76 11.12
C ILE A 102 6.34 4.30 10.02
N GLY A 103 5.37 3.51 9.56
CA GLY A 103 4.41 3.96 8.56
C GLY A 103 3.31 2.95 8.31
N TYR A 104 2.36 3.32 7.45
CA TYR A 104 1.36 2.36 7.02
C TYR A 104 1.97 1.26 6.19
N ILE A 105 1.44 0.03 6.30
CA ILE A 105 1.95 -1.12 5.53
C ILE A 105 1.98 -0.84 4.02
N SER A 106 1.04 -0.07 3.51
CA SER A 106 1.00 0.35 2.11
C SER A 106 2.22 1.18 1.70
N ALA A 107 2.69 2.07 2.57
CA ALA A 107 3.89 2.88 2.34
C ALA A 107 5.15 2.02 2.31
N ILE A 108 5.23 1.08 3.26
CA ILE A 108 6.32 0.12 3.35
C ILE A 108 6.39 -0.74 2.09
N LEU A 109 5.24 -1.31 1.67
CA LEU A 109 5.16 -2.12 0.46
C LEU A 109 5.57 -1.34 -0.79
N GLN A 110 5.18 -0.08 -0.89
CA GLN A 110 5.57 0.75 -2.01
C GLN A 110 7.09 1.00 -2.04
N LYS A 111 7.69 1.34 -0.91
CA LYS A 111 9.14 1.55 -0.81
C LYS A 111 9.92 0.30 -1.18
N GLU A 112 9.44 -0.86 -0.74
CA GLU A 112 10.10 -2.16 -0.95
C GLU A 112 9.73 -2.85 -2.28
N SER A 113 8.82 -2.29 -3.08
CA SER A 113 8.31 -2.92 -4.30
C SER A 113 9.31 -2.97 -5.48
N GLY A 114 10.42 -2.25 -5.37
CA GLY A 114 11.50 -2.24 -6.36
C GLY A 114 11.22 -1.39 -7.60
N ILE A 115 12.28 -1.13 -8.36
CA ILE A 115 12.25 -0.19 -9.49
C ILE A 115 11.35 -0.64 -10.63
N LEU A 116 11.24 -1.95 -10.89
CA LEU A 116 10.38 -2.45 -11.95
C LEU A 116 8.91 -2.12 -11.71
N TRP A 117 8.46 -2.16 -10.44
CA TRP A 117 7.10 -1.81 -10.10
C TRP A 117 6.79 -0.34 -10.35
N THR A 118 7.78 0.54 -10.21
CA THR A 118 7.61 1.98 -10.46
C THR A 118 7.32 2.30 -11.93
N LEU A 119 7.75 1.44 -12.87
CA LEU A 119 7.50 1.61 -14.29
C LEU A 119 6.04 1.27 -14.70
N PHE A 120 5.39 0.42 -13.91
CA PHE A 120 4.04 -0.08 -14.22
C PHE A 120 2.95 0.54 -13.33
N ARG A 121 3.24 1.63 -12.62
CA ARG A 121 2.27 2.29 -11.74
C ARG A 121 2.12 3.77 -12.03
N GLU A 122 0.93 4.25 -11.74
CA GLU A 122 0.60 5.67 -11.62
C GLU A 122 -0.11 5.93 -10.27
N PRO A 123 -0.02 7.10 -9.69
CA PRO A 123 0.90 8.19 -10.06
C PRO A 123 2.35 7.87 -9.71
N SER A 124 3.25 8.74 -10.20
CA SER A 124 4.66 8.70 -9.77
C SER A 124 4.77 8.83 -8.25
N GLU A 125 5.91 8.40 -7.70
CA GLU A 125 6.14 8.45 -6.25
C GLU A 125 6.02 9.88 -5.70
N GLU A 126 6.52 10.87 -6.43
CA GLU A 126 6.44 12.28 -6.06
C GLU A 126 4.98 12.71 -5.84
N ILE A 127 4.09 12.45 -6.81
CA ILE A 127 2.66 12.82 -6.72
C ILE A 127 1.96 11.98 -5.64
N ALA A 128 2.34 10.70 -5.50
CA ALA A 128 1.77 9.81 -4.51
C ALA A 128 1.96 10.32 -3.07
N PHE A 129 3.03 11.08 -2.80
CA PHE A 129 3.34 11.68 -1.50
C PHE A 129 2.69 13.04 -1.23
N TRP A 130 2.01 13.64 -2.20
CA TRP A 130 1.37 14.94 -1.96
C TRP A 130 0.31 14.86 -0.88
N HIS A 131 0.35 15.81 0.07
CA HIS A 131 -0.62 15.91 1.15
C HIS A 131 -1.93 16.59 0.72
N ASP A 132 -1.85 17.55 -0.20
CA ASP A 132 -3.01 18.25 -0.74
C ASP A 132 -3.79 17.31 -1.68
N TRP A 133 -4.92 16.83 -1.19
CA TRP A 133 -5.75 15.85 -1.90
C TRP A 133 -6.29 16.38 -3.23
N ASP A 134 -6.76 17.60 -3.24
CA ASP A 134 -7.40 18.19 -4.44
C ASP A 134 -6.37 18.40 -5.55
N LYS A 135 -5.19 18.89 -5.20
CA LYS A 135 -4.07 19.01 -6.13
C LYS A 135 -3.59 17.64 -6.60
N LYS A 136 -3.51 16.68 -5.69
CA LYS A 136 -3.12 15.31 -6.00
C LYS A 136 -4.06 14.68 -7.02
N ILE A 137 -5.38 14.74 -6.79
CA ILE A 137 -6.39 14.24 -7.72
C ILE A 137 -6.31 14.97 -9.07
N ALA A 138 -6.17 16.28 -9.05
CA ALA A 138 -6.03 17.06 -10.25
C ALA A 138 -4.82 16.62 -11.11
N GLN A 139 -3.69 16.39 -10.47
CA GLN A 139 -2.47 15.94 -11.14
C GLN A 139 -2.57 14.48 -11.62
N ILE A 140 -3.16 13.60 -10.84
CA ILE A 140 -3.41 12.21 -11.25
C ILE A 140 -4.25 12.16 -12.52
N ILE A 141 -5.33 12.93 -12.57
CA ILE A 141 -6.18 13.01 -13.76
C ILE A 141 -5.39 13.50 -14.97
N GLU A 142 -4.58 14.53 -14.79
CA GLU A 142 -3.78 15.10 -15.88
C GLU A 142 -2.73 14.13 -16.39
N THR A 143 -2.09 13.40 -15.50
CA THR A 143 -1.07 12.39 -15.85
C THR A 143 -1.67 11.16 -16.49
N CYS A 144 -2.78 10.66 -15.92
CA CYS A 144 -3.36 9.38 -16.34
C CYS A 144 -4.25 9.44 -17.56
N LYS A 145 -4.74 10.62 -17.96
CA LYS A 145 -5.66 10.76 -19.11
C LYS A 145 -5.15 10.21 -20.43
N ASN A 146 -3.82 10.14 -20.59
CA ASN A 146 -3.17 9.63 -21.81
C ASN A 146 -2.47 8.28 -21.58
N GLU A 147 -2.60 7.71 -20.38
CA GLU A 147 -1.95 6.47 -20.03
C GLU A 147 -2.91 5.28 -20.18
N ASN A 148 -2.37 4.14 -20.60
CA ASN A 148 -3.12 2.89 -20.67
C ASN A 148 -3.27 2.30 -19.26
N ILE A 149 -4.29 2.73 -18.53
CA ILE A 149 -4.59 2.20 -17.18
C ILE A 149 -5.39 0.93 -17.31
N THR A 150 -4.83 -0.18 -16.89
CA THR A 150 -5.45 -1.52 -17.00
C THR A 150 -5.86 -2.12 -15.67
N SER A 151 -5.43 -1.54 -14.58
CA SER A 151 -5.82 -1.97 -13.23
C SER A 151 -5.87 -0.81 -12.26
N MET A 152 -6.70 -0.97 -11.23
CA MET A 152 -6.90 0.05 -10.18
C MET A 152 -6.88 -0.64 -8.82
N TRP A 153 -6.09 -0.09 -7.89
CA TRP A 153 -5.86 -0.69 -6.57
C TRP A 153 -6.08 0.34 -5.48
N TRP A 154 -7.19 0.25 -4.76
CA TRP A 154 -7.46 0.99 -3.54
C TRP A 154 -8.84 0.74 -2.94
N VAL A 155 -9.18 1.57 -1.91
CA VAL A 155 -10.49 1.57 -1.24
C VAL A 155 -11.56 2.12 -2.18
N THR A 156 -12.63 1.38 -2.38
CA THR A 156 -13.69 1.65 -3.36
C THR A 156 -14.29 3.07 -3.26
N SER A 157 -14.50 3.57 -2.03
CA SER A 157 -15.06 4.91 -1.83
C SER A 157 -14.21 6.04 -2.45
N ARG A 158 -12.90 5.84 -2.54
CA ARG A 158 -11.99 6.84 -3.12
C ARG A 158 -11.97 6.81 -4.63
N TRP A 159 -12.20 5.63 -5.20
CA TRP A 159 -12.41 5.50 -6.64
C TRP A 159 -13.62 6.30 -7.10
N LEU A 160 -14.72 6.31 -6.32
CA LEU A 160 -15.90 7.09 -6.65
C LEU A 160 -15.55 8.59 -6.74
N VAL A 161 -14.81 9.11 -5.78
CA VAL A 161 -14.38 10.53 -5.80
C VAL A 161 -13.53 10.84 -7.03
N LEU A 162 -12.54 9.99 -7.34
CA LEU A 162 -11.71 10.18 -8.53
C LEU A 162 -12.53 10.12 -9.83
N MET A 163 -13.45 9.15 -9.94
CA MET A 163 -14.30 9.01 -11.11
C MET A 163 -15.25 10.18 -11.28
N GLU A 164 -15.82 10.69 -10.20
CA GLU A 164 -16.66 11.90 -10.24
C GLU A 164 -15.86 13.12 -10.74
N GLU A 165 -14.64 13.30 -10.24
CA GLU A 165 -13.79 14.40 -10.69
C GLU A 165 -13.32 14.23 -12.16
N LEU A 166 -13.05 13.01 -12.59
CA LEU A 166 -12.78 12.69 -13.99
C LEU A 166 -13.94 13.06 -14.90
N LEU A 167 -15.16 12.66 -14.56
CA LEU A 167 -16.37 12.98 -15.32
C LEU A 167 -16.61 14.49 -15.40
N LYS A 168 -16.45 15.22 -14.29
CA LYS A 168 -16.55 16.69 -14.27
C LYS A 168 -15.54 17.35 -15.21
N LYS A 169 -14.26 16.93 -15.14
CA LYS A 169 -13.18 17.50 -15.96
C LYS A 169 -13.30 17.17 -17.43
N THR A 170 -13.71 15.96 -17.76
CA THR A 170 -13.85 15.51 -19.16
C THR A 170 -15.19 15.90 -19.76
N ARG A 171 -16.14 16.38 -18.95
CA ARG A 171 -17.53 16.68 -19.34
C ARG A 171 -18.25 15.46 -19.93
N LYS A 172 -17.82 14.26 -19.58
CA LYS A 172 -18.44 13.00 -19.97
C LYS A 172 -19.52 12.62 -18.97
N LYS A 173 -20.51 11.83 -19.42
CA LYS A 173 -21.61 11.36 -18.56
C LYS A 173 -21.34 9.95 -18.00
N ASN A 174 -20.46 9.19 -18.65
CA ASN A 174 -20.14 7.83 -18.28
C ASN A 174 -18.62 7.62 -18.30
N ILE A 175 -18.11 6.91 -17.29
CA ILE A 175 -16.68 6.59 -17.19
C ILE A 175 -16.16 5.72 -18.35
N LEU A 176 -17.04 4.95 -18.99
CA LEU A 176 -16.69 4.14 -20.15
C LEU A 176 -16.46 4.97 -21.44
N GLU A 177 -16.69 6.28 -21.38
CA GLU A 177 -16.43 7.20 -22.48
C GLU A 177 -15.05 7.89 -22.36
N ILE A 178 -14.36 7.64 -21.27
CA ILE A 178 -13.04 8.16 -20.98
C ILE A 178 -11.98 7.11 -21.31
#